data_08393599cfc4a5575b0210221e62aab6
#
_entry.id   08393599cfc4a5575b0210221e62aab6
#
_cell.length_a   1.000
_cell.length_b   1.000
_cell.length_c   1.000
_cell.angle_alpha   90.00
_cell.angle_beta   90.00
_cell.angle_gamma   90.00
#
_symmetry.space_group_name_H-M   'P 1'
#
loop_
_entity.id
_entity.type
_entity.pdbx_description
1 polymer ?
#
loop_
_entity_poly.entity_id
_entity_poly.type
_entity_poly.pdbx_seq_one_letter_code
_entity_poly.pdbx_strand_id
1 'polypeptide(L)'
;MKRCSQCGLDKPLDAFHRHRQKHDGRQTVCKDCKRAYNATYYRRNKARHSAMRRANALRLRAAINDMIATAKAKPCADCGEAFPRYAMDLDHVRGVKAGDASVIRRMGLERARAEIAKCEPVCAACHRLRTRHRERRRGRLETAGWSCRPPGT
;
A
#
# COMPACT_ATOMS: atom_id res chain seq x y z
N MET A 1 0.69 -46.56 -2.75
CA MET A 1 1.27 -46.37 -1.41
C MET A 1 2.68 -45.84 -1.58
N LYS A 2 3.14 -44.96 -0.68
CA LYS A 2 4.51 -44.43 -0.65
C LYS A 2 4.96 -44.27 0.80
N ARG A 3 6.17 -44.73 1.10
CA ARG A 3 6.76 -44.60 2.42
C ARG A 3 7.25 -43.19 2.69
N CYS A 4 6.82 -42.62 3.82
CA CYS A 4 7.28 -41.29 4.24
C CYS A 4 8.69 -41.38 4.83
N SER A 5 9.64 -40.62 4.32
CA SER A 5 11.02 -40.62 4.80
C SER A 5 11.19 -40.05 6.22
N GLN A 6 10.20 -39.36 6.75
CA GLN A 6 10.23 -38.74 8.10
C GLN A 6 9.61 -39.63 9.18
N CYS A 7 8.40 -40.16 8.96
CA CYS A 7 7.72 -41.02 9.96
C CYS A 7 7.79 -42.49 9.66
N GLY A 8 8.34 -42.91 8.52
CA GLY A 8 8.47 -44.30 8.14
C GLY A 8 7.17 -45.02 7.76
N LEU A 9 6.02 -44.36 7.82
CA LEU A 9 4.71 -44.94 7.54
C LEU A 9 4.42 -44.98 6.03
N ASP A 10 3.80 -46.04 5.57
CA ASP A 10 3.26 -46.11 4.22
C ASP A 10 1.93 -45.42 4.14
N LYS A 11 1.80 -44.43 3.24
CA LYS A 11 0.64 -43.58 3.06
C LYS A 11 0.23 -43.50 1.59
N PRO A 12 -1.03 -43.20 1.29
CA PRO A 12 -1.48 -42.99 -0.08
C PRO A 12 -0.77 -41.78 -0.71
N LEU A 13 -0.65 -41.75 -2.04
CA LEU A 13 0.09 -40.73 -2.78
C LEU A 13 -0.46 -39.31 -2.57
N ASP A 14 -1.75 -39.16 -2.31
CA ASP A 14 -2.40 -37.90 -2.01
C ASP A 14 -2.00 -37.30 -0.65
N ALA A 15 -1.48 -38.12 0.28
CA ALA A 15 -0.87 -37.65 1.52
C ALA A 15 0.47 -36.93 1.33
N PHE A 16 0.99 -36.86 0.10
CA PHE A 16 2.22 -36.14 -0.23
C PHE A 16 1.96 -34.96 -1.15
N HIS A 17 2.71 -33.86 -0.97
CA HIS A 17 2.64 -32.74 -1.90
C HIS A 17 3.22 -33.12 -3.28
N ARG A 18 2.70 -32.53 -4.35
CA ARG A 18 3.25 -32.68 -5.70
C ARG A 18 4.66 -32.11 -5.77
N HIS A 19 5.53 -32.78 -6.56
CA HIS A 19 6.89 -32.33 -6.81
C HIS A 19 7.32 -32.71 -8.22
N ARG A 20 7.41 -31.73 -9.10
CA ARG A 20 7.60 -31.92 -10.54
C ARG A 20 8.86 -32.73 -10.94
N GLN A 21 9.93 -32.58 -10.13
CA GLN A 21 11.24 -33.19 -10.42
C GLN A 21 11.43 -34.60 -9.78
N LYS A 22 10.44 -35.12 -9.06
CA LYS A 22 10.53 -36.47 -8.50
C LYS A 22 9.89 -37.48 -9.43
N HIS A 23 10.50 -38.67 -9.55
CA HIS A 23 10.05 -39.74 -10.43
C HIS A 23 8.56 -40.08 -10.29
N ASP A 24 8.07 -40.11 -9.05
CA ASP A 24 6.66 -40.37 -8.73
C ASP A 24 5.79 -39.11 -8.62
N GLY A 25 6.33 -37.95 -8.99
CA GLY A 25 5.65 -36.67 -8.92
C GLY A 25 5.29 -36.18 -7.52
N ARG A 26 5.86 -36.81 -6.45
CA ARG A 26 5.50 -36.52 -5.06
C ARG A 26 6.72 -36.25 -4.18
N GLN A 27 6.55 -35.42 -3.15
CA GLN A 27 7.60 -35.24 -2.14
C GLN A 27 7.85 -36.50 -1.33
N THR A 28 9.04 -36.60 -0.72
CA THR A 28 9.45 -37.77 0.09
C THR A 28 8.85 -37.75 1.51
N VAL A 29 8.46 -36.55 1.98
CA VAL A 29 7.88 -36.33 3.31
C VAL A 29 6.37 -36.12 3.18
N CYS A 30 5.56 -36.78 4.00
CA CYS A 30 4.11 -36.62 4.00
C CYS A 30 3.68 -35.23 4.51
N LYS A 31 2.46 -34.83 4.16
CA LYS A 31 1.88 -33.53 4.53
C LYS A 31 1.86 -33.31 6.04
N ASP A 32 1.62 -34.35 6.84
CA ASP A 32 1.54 -34.23 8.30
C ASP A 32 2.91 -33.93 8.93
N CYS A 33 3.94 -34.70 8.52
CA CYS A 33 5.31 -34.45 8.94
C CYS A 33 5.79 -33.06 8.51
N LYS A 34 5.44 -32.65 7.29
CA LYS A 34 5.76 -31.30 6.79
C LYS A 34 5.06 -30.20 7.61
N ARG A 35 3.78 -30.42 7.99
CA ARG A 35 3.05 -29.48 8.88
C ARG A 35 3.71 -29.39 10.25
N ALA A 36 4.05 -30.51 10.86
CA ALA A 36 4.72 -30.53 12.17
C ALA A 36 6.08 -29.82 12.14
N TYR A 37 6.88 -30.09 11.10
CA TYR A 37 8.15 -29.39 10.88
C TYR A 37 7.93 -27.87 10.74
N ASN A 38 7.00 -27.44 9.89
CA ASN A 38 6.72 -26.04 9.64
C ASN A 38 6.23 -25.34 10.92
N ALA A 39 5.37 -25.98 11.71
CA ALA A 39 4.87 -25.44 12.97
C ALA A 39 6.01 -25.21 13.99
N THR A 40 6.93 -26.16 14.10
CA THR A 40 8.10 -26.06 14.97
C THR A 40 9.07 -24.98 14.46
N TYR A 41 9.36 -24.98 13.17
CA TYR A 41 10.19 -23.96 12.54
C TYR A 41 9.61 -22.55 12.77
N TYR A 42 8.30 -22.37 12.53
CA TYR A 42 7.64 -21.08 12.73
C TYR A 42 7.70 -20.61 14.18
N ARG A 43 7.44 -21.53 15.15
CA ARG A 43 7.55 -21.19 16.58
C ARG A 43 8.95 -20.70 16.95
N ARG A 44 9.98 -21.42 16.51
CA ARG A 44 11.39 -21.09 16.79
C ARG A 44 11.83 -19.78 16.13
N ASN A 45 11.29 -19.45 14.95
CA ASN A 45 11.70 -18.30 14.16
C ASN A 45 10.69 -17.13 14.20
N LYS A 46 9.63 -17.22 15.01
CA LYS A 46 8.54 -16.22 15.06
C LYS A 46 9.04 -14.80 15.27
N ALA A 47 9.93 -14.61 16.25
CA ALA A 47 10.49 -13.29 16.57
C ALA A 47 11.24 -12.70 15.37
N ARG A 48 12.13 -13.51 14.74
CA ARG A 48 12.90 -13.11 13.54
C ARG A 48 11.98 -12.74 12.38
N HIS A 49 10.97 -13.56 12.08
CA HIS A 49 10.01 -13.27 11.02
C HIS A 49 9.18 -12.03 11.30
N SER A 50 8.79 -11.82 12.56
CA SER A 50 8.06 -10.61 12.96
C SER A 50 8.92 -9.35 12.84
N ALA A 51 10.17 -9.41 13.27
CA ALA A 51 11.12 -8.31 13.14
C ALA A 51 11.36 -7.94 11.66
N MET A 52 11.60 -8.95 10.82
CA MET A 52 11.79 -8.74 9.38
C MET A 52 10.56 -8.10 8.71
N ARG A 53 9.35 -8.60 9.01
CA ARG A 53 8.11 -8.02 8.47
C ARG A 53 7.92 -6.58 8.92
N ARG A 54 8.20 -6.28 10.20
CA ARG A 54 8.13 -4.92 10.74
C ARG A 54 9.13 -3.99 10.06
N ALA A 55 10.38 -4.42 9.90
CA ALA A 55 11.41 -3.65 9.20
C ALA A 55 11.03 -3.37 7.75
N ASN A 56 10.53 -4.36 7.02
CA ASN A 56 10.08 -4.19 5.64
C ASN A 56 8.87 -3.24 5.54
N ALA A 57 7.91 -3.34 6.47
CA ALA A 57 6.76 -2.42 6.52
C ALA A 57 7.18 -0.97 6.80
N LEU A 58 8.16 -0.76 7.68
CA LEU A 58 8.71 0.58 7.95
C LEU A 58 9.44 1.15 6.73
N ARG A 59 10.27 0.35 6.04
CA ARG A 59 10.95 0.77 4.80
C ARG A 59 9.95 1.15 3.71
N LEU A 60 8.93 0.31 3.50
CA LEU A 60 7.88 0.60 2.52
C LEU A 60 7.14 1.89 2.86
N ARG A 61 6.76 2.06 4.12
CA ARG A 61 6.08 3.27 4.58
C ARG A 61 6.94 4.52 4.43
N ALA A 62 8.25 4.45 4.72
CA ALA A 62 9.19 5.53 4.49
C ALA A 62 9.24 5.91 3.01
N ALA A 63 9.43 4.94 2.11
CA ALA A 63 9.47 5.18 0.67
C ALA A 63 8.18 5.85 0.14
N ILE A 64 6.99 5.42 0.61
CA ILE A 64 5.72 6.05 0.23
C ILE A 64 5.62 7.47 0.80
N ASN A 65 6.05 7.70 2.03
CA ASN A 65 6.06 9.06 2.61
C ASN A 65 6.98 10.00 1.83
N ASP A 66 8.14 9.52 1.38
CA ASP A 66 9.07 10.31 0.56
C ASP A 66 8.47 10.66 -0.81
N MET A 67 7.74 9.73 -1.42
CA MET A 67 7.00 9.99 -2.67
C MET A 67 5.93 11.07 -2.47
N ILE A 68 5.15 10.99 -1.38
CA ILE A 68 4.14 12.00 -1.02
C ILE A 68 4.81 13.34 -0.74
N ALA A 69 5.93 13.35 -0.01
CA ALA A 69 6.68 14.55 0.32
C ALA A 69 7.24 15.24 -0.94
N THR A 70 7.78 14.46 -1.87
CA THR A 70 8.27 14.95 -3.17
C THR A 70 7.13 15.54 -4.01
N ALA A 71 5.98 14.88 -4.05
CA ALA A 71 4.81 15.39 -4.76
C ALA A 71 4.31 16.73 -4.19
N LYS A 72 4.31 16.86 -2.85
CA LYS A 72 3.91 18.09 -2.14
C LYS A 72 4.96 19.21 -2.14
N ALA A 73 6.18 18.95 -2.57
CA ALA A 73 7.24 19.95 -2.67
C ALA A 73 7.11 20.86 -3.89
N LYS A 74 6.21 20.54 -4.80
CA LYS A 74 5.92 21.34 -5.99
C LYS A 74 5.04 22.55 -5.62
N PRO A 75 5.09 23.65 -6.39
CA PRO A 75 4.15 24.78 -6.23
C PRO A 75 2.68 24.33 -6.35
N CYS A 76 1.80 25.10 -5.78
CA CYS A 76 0.36 24.89 -5.89
C CYS A 76 -0.09 24.96 -7.36
N ALA A 77 -0.82 23.93 -7.82
CA ALA A 77 -1.28 23.87 -9.21
C ALA A 77 -2.28 24.98 -9.60
N ASP A 78 -2.93 25.60 -8.62
CA ASP A 78 -3.94 26.65 -8.88
C ASP A 78 -3.39 28.07 -8.76
N CYS A 79 -2.70 28.39 -7.64
CA CYS A 79 -2.19 29.74 -7.43
C CYS A 79 -0.72 29.92 -7.80
N GLY A 80 0.01 28.84 -8.10
CA GLY A 80 1.43 28.87 -8.47
C GLY A 80 2.39 29.10 -7.29
N GLU A 81 1.89 29.44 -6.10
CA GLU A 81 2.70 29.75 -4.93
C GLU A 81 3.30 28.49 -4.29
N ALA A 82 4.51 28.61 -3.75
CA ALA A 82 5.19 27.57 -3.02
C ALA A 82 4.88 27.68 -1.52
N PHE A 83 4.45 26.57 -0.93
CA PHE A 83 4.12 26.48 0.48
C PHE A 83 4.90 25.36 1.17
N PRO A 84 5.09 25.43 2.49
CA PRO A 84 5.60 24.30 3.27
C PRO A 84 4.74 23.05 3.06
N ARG A 85 5.34 21.85 3.08
CA ARG A 85 4.67 20.57 2.79
C ARG A 85 3.43 20.30 3.66
N TYR A 86 3.39 20.81 4.89
CA TYR A 86 2.24 20.67 5.78
C TYR A 86 1.03 21.50 5.35
N ALA A 87 1.25 22.57 4.60
CA ALA A 87 0.20 23.42 4.04
C ALA A 87 -0.24 22.99 2.63
N MET A 88 0.36 21.92 2.10
CA MET A 88 0.05 21.37 0.79
C MET A 88 -0.73 20.06 0.91
N ASP A 89 -1.71 19.89 0.03
CA ASP A 89 -2.49 18.69 -0.14
C ASP A 89 -2.25 18.05 -1.52
N LEU A 90 -2.62 16.78 -1.65
CA LEU A 90 -2.70 16.07 -2.92
C LEU A 90 -4.17 15.88 -3.28
N ASP A 91 -4.64 16.66 -4.26
CA ASP A 91 -6.01 16.60 -4.73
C ASP A 91 -6.16 15.67 -5.92
N HIS A 92 -7.09 14.72 -5.84
CA HIS A 92 -7.38 13.78 -6.92
C HIS A 92 -8.11 14.48 -8.07
N VAL A 93 -7.46 14.53 -9.23
CA VAL A 93 -8.00 15.19 -10.44
C VAL A 93 -8.25 14.21 -11.59
N ARG A 94 -7.73 12.98 -11.50
CA ARG A 94 -7.82 11.96 -12.55
C ARG A 94 -8.31 10.64 -11.98
N GLY A 95 -9.14 9.95 -12.75
CA GLY A 95 -9.58 8.59 -12.46
C GLY A 95 -10.37 8.44 -11.15
N VAL A 96 -10.58 7.20 -10.74
CA VAL A 96 -11.28 6.86 -9.50
C VAL A 96 -10.31 6.90 -8.33
N LYS A 97 -10.69 7.60 -7.26
CA LYS A 97 -9.93 7.66 -6.01
C LYS A 97 -9.99 6.32 -5.28
N ALA A 98 -8.84 5.68 -5.06
CA ALA A 98 -8.76 4.44 -4.29
C ALA A 98 -8.72 4.67 -2.77
N GLY A 99 -8.36 5.88 -2.32
CA GLY A 99 -8.34 6.24 -0.91
C GLY A 99 -7.67 7.58 -0.65
N ASP A 100 -7.67 7.98 0.60
CA ASP A 100 -6.96 9.16 1.09
C ASP A 100 -5.48 8.86 1.38
N ALA A 101 -4.73 9.84 1.86
CA ALA A 101 -3.31 9.71 2.19
C ALA A 101 -3.03 8.61 3.22
N SER A 102 -3.98 8.29 4.11
CA SER A 102 -3.82 7.24 5.11
C SER A 102 -3.93 5.84 4.48
N VAL A 103 -4.78 5.70 3.49
CA VAL A 103 -4.94 4.48 2.69
C VAL A 103 -3.73 4.29 1.78
N ILE A 104 -3.28 5.35 1.09
CA ILE A 104 -2.09 5.32 0.21
C ILE A 104 -0.87 4.80 0.98
N ARG A 105 -0.65 5.25 2.23
CA ARG A 105 0.48 4.80 3.08
C ARG A 105 0.44 3.32 3.44
N ARG A 106 -0.67 2.63 3.24
CA ARG A 106 -0.85 1.18 3.50
C ARG A 106 -0.85 0.34 2.23
N MET A 107 -0.79 0.98 1.07
CA MET A 107 -0.70 0.29 -0.23
C MET A 107 0.72 -0.25 -0.47
N GLY A 108 0.86 -1.16 -1.43
CA GLY A 108 2.17 -1.50 -2.00
C GLY A 108 2.71 -0.32 -2.83
N LEU A 109 4.03 -0.27 -3.03
CA LEU A 109 4.74 0.87 -3.62
C LEU A 109 4.18 1.27 -5.00
N GLU A 110 3.97 0.30 -5.89
CA GLU A 110 3.46 0.57 -7.25
C GLU A 110 2.03 1.14 -7.23
N ARG A 111 1.17 0.61 -6.36
CA ARG A 111 -0.20 1.13 -6.20
C ARG A 111 -0.21 2.53 -5.62
N ALA A 112 0.66 2.81 -4.64
CA ALA A 112 0.83 4.15 -4.07
C ALA A 112 1.33 5.14 -5.13
N ARG A 113 2.30 4.74 -5.95
CA ARG A 113 2.81 5.56 -7.07
C ARG A 113 1.70 5.89 -8.07
N ALA A 114 0.94 4.89 -8.48
CA ALA A 114 -0.18 5.07 -9.41
C ALA A 114 -1.26 5.99 -8.84
N GLU A 115 -1.52 5.91 -7.53
CA GLU A 115 -2.52 6.76 -6.89
C GLU A 115 -2.04 8.20 -6.74
N ILE A 116 -0.78 8.41 -6.37
CA ILE A 116 -0.17 9.76 -6.29
C ILE A 116 -0.13 10.43 -7.68
N ALA A 117 0.09 9.68 -8.75
CA ALA A 117 0.10 10.19 -10.12
C ALA A 117 -1.25 10.75 -10.59
N LYS A 118 -2.36 10.38 -9.93
CA LYS A 118 -3.70 10.93 -10.18
C LYS A 118 -3.92 12.27 -9.50
N CYS A 119 -3.02 12.69 -8.62
CA CYS A 119 -3.17 13.86 -7.77
C CYS A 119 -2.38 15.05 -8.32
N GLU A 120 -2.84 16.23 -7.98
CA GLU A 120 -2.12 17.49 -8.13
C GLU A 120 -1.81 18.08 -6.75
N PRO A 121 -0.61 18.68 -6.57
CA PRO A 121 -0.28 19.42 -5.36
C PRO A 121 -1.06 20.72 -5.35
N VAL A 122 -1.82 20.98 -4.30
CA VAL A 122 -2.57 22.23 -4.10
C VAL A 122 -2.40 22.71 -2.66
N CYS A 123 -2.38 24.02 -2.44
CA CYS A 123 -2.40 24.53 -1.08
C CYS A 123 -3.76 24.28 -0.42
N ALA A 124 -3.81 24.24 0.90
CA ALA A 124 -5.03 23.95 1.65
C ALA A 124 -6.19 24.92 1.32
N ALA A 125 -5.88 26.18 0.99
CA ALA A 125 -6.89 27.17 0.58
C ALA A 125 -7.48 26.81 -0.79
N CYS A 126 -6.63 26.59 -1.81
CA CYS A 126 -7.08 26.18 -3.14
C CYS A 126 -7.82 24.84 -3.11
N HIS A 127 -7.38 23.87 -2.30
CA HIS A 127 -8.07 22.60 -2.13
C HIS A 127 -9.51 22.77 -1.60
N ARG A 128 -9.71 23.67 -0.61
CA ARG A 128 -11.05 24.02 -0.13
C ARG A 128 -11.90 24.69 -1.20
N LEU A 129 -11.32 25.57 -2.02
CA LEU A 129 -12.03 26.18 -3.15
C LEU A 129 -12.46 25.14 -4.19
N ARG A 130 -11.56 24.23 -4.58
CA ARG A 130 -11.89 23.09 -5.47
C ARG A 130 -13.04 22.25 -4.90
N THR A 131 -13.00 21.95 -3.61
CA THR A 131 -14.05 21.17 -2.94
C THR A 131 -15.40 21.91 -3.02
N ARG A 132 -15.45 23.18 -2.68
CA ARG A 132 -16.67 24.02 -2.79
C ARG A 132 -17.20 24.07 -4.21
N HIS A 133 -16.33 24.24 -5.22
CA HIS A 133 -16.75 24.23 -6.62
C HIS A 133 -17.35 22.89 -7.05
N ARG A 134 -16.79 21.77 -6.57
CA ARG A 134 -17.35 20.43 -6.83
C ARG A 134 -18.71 20.23 -6.16
N GLU A 135 -18.89 20.75 -4.95
CA GLU A 135 -20.14 20.69 -4.20
C GLU A 135 -21.23 21.55 -4.84
N ARG A 136 -20.91 22.75 -5.35
CA ARG A 136 -21.81 23.59 -6.15
C ARG A 136 -22.29 22.88 -7.40
N ARG A 137 -21.38 22.28 -8.17
CA ARG A 137 -21.77 21.51 -9.38
C ARG A 137 -22.68 20.32 -9.06
N ARG A 138 -22.70 19.86 -7.81
CA ARG A 138 -23.59 18.79 -7.32
C ARG A 138 -24.87 19.31 -6.67
N GLY A 139 -25.14 20.63 -6.74
CA GLY A 139 -26.34 21.26 -6.19
C GLY A 139 -26.40 21.35 -4.67
N ARG A 140 -25.25 21.32 -3.99
CA ARG A 140 -25.19 21.24 -2.50
C ARG A 140 -24.91 22.55 -1.76
N LEU A 141 -24.54 23.67 -2.43
CA LEU A 141 -24.19 24.94 -1.74
C LEU A 141 -24.39 26.20 -2.58
N GLU A 142 -24.77 27.29 -1.94
CA GLU A 142 -24.90 28.67 -2.49
C GLU A 142 -23.57 29.44 -2.52
N THR A 143 -23.56 30.58 -3.21
CA THR A 143 -22.36 31.28 -3.64
C THR A 143 -21.85 32.33 -2.65
N ALA A 144 -20.64 32.22 -2.10
CA ALA A 144 -19.83 33.30 -1.59
C ALA A 144 -18.40 33.22 -2.17
N GLY A 145 -17.90 34.34 -2.69
CA GLY A 145 -16.58 34.41 -3.33
C GLY A 145 -15.44 34.41 -2.33
N TRP A 146 -14.42 33.56 -2.58
CA TRP A 146 -13.13 33.61 -1.91
C TRP A 146 -12.03 33.44 -2.97
N SER A 147 -10.93 34.18 -2.83
CA SER A 147 -9.75 34.04 -3.64
C SER A 147 -8.55 33.60 -2.78
N CYS A 148 -7.65 32.83 -3.33
CA CYS A 148 -6.45 32.32 -2.65
C CYS A 148 -5.30 33.35 -2.64
N ARG A 149 -5.47 34.52 -3.27
CA ARG A 149 -4.45 35.56 -3.24
C ARG A 149 -4.45 36.26 -1.86
N PRO A 150 -3.26 36.43 -1.24
CA PRO A 150 -3.14 37.33 -0.10
C PRO A 150 -3.56 38.73 -0.52
N PRO A 151 -4.18 39.54 0.37
CA PRO A 151 -4.46 40.92 0.07
C PRO A 151 -3.13 41.66 -0.10
N GLY A 152 -2.93 42.22 -1.28
CA GLY A 152 -1.96 43.25 -1.64
C GLY A 152 -0.51 43.08 -1.18
N THR A 153 0.37 42.72 -2.09
CA THR A 153 1.71 43.30 -2.20
C THR A 153 1.69 44.32 -3.31
#